data_a4c00933f3202582f9e62ebfd4575766
#
_entry.id   a4c00933f3202582f9e62ebfd4575766
#
_cell.length_a   1.000
_cell.length_b   1.000
_cell.length_c   1.000
_cell.angle_alpha   90.00
_cell.angle_beta   90.00
_cell.angle_gamma   90.00
#
_symmetry.space_group_name_H-M   'P 1'
#
loop_
_entity.id
_entity.type
_entity.pdbx_description
1 polymer ?
#
loop_
_entity_poly.entity_id
_entity_poly.type
_entity_poly.pdbx_seq_one_letter_code
_entity_poly.pdbx_strand_id
1 'polypeptide(L)'
;VSRVLAAAREQGLVEIRIHDPRQQVVRAGDIEQELVATFGLTEARVGVVAEGLAAANVVGKLGVAFFLERLDLMKRVGLSWGSTIGRLVSEFPTLDEPAKFTLLPLVGGLPTHDTASAGGTLIQALGQKCGVDVIRLIAPAIVESPETCAAFKRESGIQAALAAAATVDHAFVGIGSYGVRTSLS
;
A
#
# COMPACT_ATOMS: atom_id res chain seq x y z
N VAL A 1 -41.35 -9.27 -6.09
CA VAL A 1 -40.02 -8.63 -5.91
C VAL A 1 -39.01 -9.64 -5.34
N SER A 2 -39.36 -10.42 -4.32
CA SER A 2 -38.45 -11.36 -3.64
C SER A 2 -37.92 -12.50 -4.56
N ARG A 3 -38.79 -13.10 -5.40
CA ARG A 3 -38.41 -14.21 -6.29
C ARG A 3 -37.48 -13.79 -7.42
N VAL A 4 -37.67 -12.58 -7.97
CA VAL A 4 -36.82 -12.03 -9.04
C VAL A 4 -35.42 -11.72 -8.51
N LEU A 5 -35.33 -11.15 -7.32
CA LEU A 5 -34.04 -10.89 -6.67
C LEU A 5 -33.31 -12.19 -6.29
N ALA A 6 -34.04 -13.21 -5.85
CA ALA A 6 -33.45 -14.52 -5.56
C ALA A 6 -32.89 -15.18 -6.83
N ALA A 7 -33.67 -15.19 -7.91
CA ALA A 7 -33.21 -15.74 -9.21
C ALA A 7 -32.03 -14.95 -9.80
N ALA A 8 -32.05 -13.63 -9.71
CA ALA A 8 -30.95 -12.78 -10.16
C ALA A 8 -29.65 -13.01 -9.35
N ARG A 9 -29.78 -13.30 -8.04
CA ARG A 9 -28.67 -13.66 -7.17
C ARG A 9 -28.09 -15.05 -7.50
N GLU A 10 -28.95 -16.04 -7.73
CA GLU A 10 -28.54 -17.39 -8.14
C GLU A 10 -27.85 -17.40 -9.51
N GLN A 11 -28.21 -16.49 -10.39
CA GLN A 11 -27.60 -16.32 -11.71
C GLN A 11 -26.37 -15.39 -11.71
N GLY A 12 -25.94 -14.90 -10.53
CA GLY A 12 -24.80 -13.98 -10.43
C GLY A 12 -25.02 -12.59 -11.04
N LEU A 13 -26.26 -12.22 -11.38
CA LEU A 13 -26.62 -10.92 -11.96
C LEU A 13 -26.67 -9.80 -10.90
N VAL A 14 -26.76 -10.17 -9.62
CA VAL A 14 -26.80 -9.24 -8.50
C VAL A 14 -25.88 -9.75 -7.39
N GLU A 15 -24.84 -9.00 -7.08
CA GLU A 15 -24.00 -9.17 -5.90
C GLU A 15 -24.49 -8.23 -4.80
N ILE A 16 -24.86 -8.76 -3.65
CA ILE A 16 -25.24 -7.97 -2.49
C ILE A 16 -24.03 -7.91 -1.56
N ARG A 17 -23.30 -6.80 -1.56
CA ARG A 17 -22.27 -6.50 -0.56
C ARG A 17 -22.90 -5.75 0.61
N ILE A 18 -22.95 -6.37 1.76
CA ILE A 18 -23.42 -5.72 2.99
C ILE A 18 -22.21 -4.95 3.54
N HIS A 19 -22.24 -3.63 3.39
CA HIS A 19 -21.28 -2.75 4.06
C HIS A 19 -21.75 -2.52 5.49
N ASP A 20 -20.95 -2.97 6.48
CA ASP A 20 -21.18 -2.60 7.87
C ASP A 20 -20.88 -1.08 8.02
N PRO A 21 -21.87 -0.23 8.37
CA PRO A 21 -21.63 1.21 8.52
C PRO A 21 -20.56 1.54 9.58
N ARG A 22 -20.33 0.62 10.54
CA ARG A 22 -19.28 0.76 11.56
C ARG A 22 -17.86 0.56 11.00
N GLN A 23 -17.74 0.00 9.80
CA GLN A 23 -16.46 -0.17 9.11
C GLN A 23 -16.12 1.01 8.18
N GLN A 24 -17.06 1.90 7.92
CA GLN A 24 -16.80 3.12 7.17
C GLN A 24 -15.96 4.08 8.00
N VAL A 25 -14.89 4.57 7.39
CA VAL A 25 -14.05 5.61 8.00
C VAL A 25 -14.79 6.94 7.87
N VAL A 26 -15.12 7.55 9.01
CA VAL A 26 -15.64 8.92 9.05
C VAL A 26 -14.50 9.86 8.67
N ARG A 27 -14.70 10.72 7.68
CA ARG A 27 -13.68 11.66 7.18
C ARG A 27 -13.84 13.04 7.82
N ALA A 28 -12.71 13.72 8.06
CA ALA A 28 -12.64 15.09 8.56
C ALA A 28 -12.32 16.04 7.39
N GLY A 29 -13.36 16.41 6.64
CA GLY A 29 -13.23 17.15 5.38
C GLY A 29 -12.64 18.56 5.51
N ASP A 30 -12.83 19.24 6.63
CA ASP A 30 -12.23 20.52 6.96
C ASP A 30 -10.70 20.41 7.11
N ILE A 31 -10.21 19.39 7.82
CA ILE A 31 -8.77 19.11 7.95
C ILE A 31 -8.17 18.71 6.59
N GLU A 32 -8.90 17.95 5.79
CA GLU A 32 -8.46 17.56 4.44
C GLU A 32 -8.21 18.79 3.55
N GLN A 33 -9.13 19.76 3.58
CA GLN A 33 -8.99 21.01 2.84
C GLN A 33 -7.83 21.86 3.35
N GLU A 34 -7.64 21.95 4.66
CA GLU A 34 -6.50 22.65 5.25
C GLU A 34 -5.16 22.03 4.84
N LEU A 35 -5.04 20.70 4.86
CA LEU A 35 -3.84 20.00 4.41
C LEU A 35 -3.54 20.23 2.93
N VAL A 36 -4.56 20.16 2.08
CA VAL A 36 -4.44 20.43 0.65
C VAL A 36 -3.92 21.86 0.42
N ALA A 37 -4.51 22.86 1.09
CA ALA A 37 -4.13 24.26 0.94
C ALA A 37 -2.72 24.55 1.49
N THR A 38 -2.38 23.98 2.66
CA THR A 38 -1.11 24.25 3.35
C THR A 38 0.08 23.63 2.62
N PHE A 39 -0.07 22.39 2.13
CA PHE A 39 1.02 21.61 1.55
C PHE A 39 0.97 21.50 0.02
N GLY A 40 -0.01 22.13 -0.63
CA GLY A 40 -0.17 22.08 -2.08
C GLY A 40 -0.47 20.66 -2.59
N LEU A 41 -1.17 19.86 -1.80
CA LEU A 41 -1.52 18.49 -2.17
C LEU A 41 -2.65 18.50 -3.21
N THR A 42 -2.65 17.49 -4.08
CA THR A 42 -3.79 17.26 -4.99
C THR A 42 -5.03 16.77 -4.21
N GLU A 43 -4.81 15.96 -3.18
CA GLU A 43 -5.86 15.38 -2.35
C GLU A 43 -5.30 15.04 -0.96
N ALA A 44 -6.13 15.15 0.06
CA ALA A 44 -5.87 14.62 1.39
C ALA A 44 -7.07 13.78 1.86
N ARG A 45 -6.81 12.73 2.64
CA ARG A 45 -7.84 11.90 3.28
C ARG A 45 -7.51 11.75 4.75
N VAL A 46 -8.37 12.28 5.59
CA VAL A 46 -8.22 12.26 7.05
C VAL A 46 -9.38 11.50 7.66
N GLY A 47 -9.06 10.43 8.38
CA GLY A 47 -10.06 9.62 9.07
C GLY A 47 -10.14 9.98 10.55
N VAL A 48 -11.35 10.06 11.05
CA VAL A 48 -11.63 10.18 12.48
C VAL A 48 -11.42 8.82 13.15
N VAL A 49 -10.59 8.78 14.18
CA VAL A 49 -10.33 7.56 14.94
C VAL A 49 -11.37 7.45 16.06
N ALA A 50 -12.24 6.44 15.98
CA ALA A 50 -13.16 6.14 17.06
C ALA A 50 -12.42 5.56 18.27
N GLU A 51 -12.99 5.74 19.46
CA GLU A 51 -12.44 5.20 20.70
C GLU A 51 -12.21 3.70 20.60
N GLY A 52 -11.02 3.24 21.03
CA GLY A 52 -10.60 1.84 20.97
C GLY A 52 -10.05 1.36 19.62
N LEU A 53 -10.04 2.20 18.59
CA LEU A 53 -9.41 1.86 17.29
C LEU A 53 -7.98 2.41 17.20
N ALA A 54 -7.11 1.66 16.54
CA ALA A 54 -5.78 2.15 16.21
C ALA A 54 -5.82 3.05 14.95
N ALA A 55 -5.19 4.22 15.00
CA ALA A 55 -5.10 5.15 13.88
C ALA A 55 -4.55 4.48 12.60
N ALA A 56 -3.60 3.57 12.74
CA ALA A 56 -3.03 2.83 11.63
C ALA A 56 -4.07 2.02 10.84
N ASN A 57 -5.11 1.48 11.50
CA ASN A 57 -6.19 0.75 10.82
C ASN A 57 -7.03 1.69 9.96
N VAL A 58 -7.33 2.88 10.48
CA VAL A 58 -8.08 3.91 9.77
C VAL A 58 -7.32 4.36 8.53
N VAL A 59 -6.02 4.65 8.68
CA VAL A 59 -5.14 5.04 7.57
C VAL A 59 -5.00 3.91 6.55
N GLY A 60 -4.87 2.66 7.01
CA GLY A 60 -4.82 1.49 6.12
C GLY A 60 -6.06 1.38 5.23
N LYS A 61 -7.26 1.52 5.81
CA LYS A 61 -8.53 1.50 5.06
C LYS A 61 -8.65 2.64 4.07
N LEU A 62 -8.27 3.87 4.46
CA LEU A 62 -8.24 5.02 3.54
C LEU A 62 -7.25 4.79 2.39
N GLY A 63 -6.09 4.21 2.68
CA GLY A 63 -5.09 3.85 1.69
C GLY A 63 -5.60 2.81 0.69
N VAL A 64 -6.33 1.78 1.17
CA VAL A 64 -6.97 0.78 0.31
C VAL A 64 -8.02 1.43 -0.60
N ALA A 65 -8.91 2.27 -0.04
CA ALA A 65 -9.91 2.97 -0.84
C ALA A 65 -9.26 3.83 -1.93
N PHE A 66 -8.22 4.60 -1.58
CA PHE A 66 -7.45 5.39 -2.53
C PHE A 66 -6.82 4.54 -3.63
N PHE A 67 -6.26 3.39 -3.28
CA PHE A 67 -5.64 2.46 -4.22
C PHE A 67 -6.66 1.91 -5.21
N LEU A 68 -7.77 1.38 -4.69
CA LEU A 68 -8.81 0.74 -5.51
C LEU A 68 -9.48 1.72 -6.49
N GLU A 69 -9.72 2.96 -6.06
CA GLU A 69 -10.29 4.01 -6.94
C GLU A 69 -9.40 4.36 -8.14
N ARG A 70 -8.09 4.07 -8.04
CA ARG A 70 -7.09 4.40 -9.08
C ARG A 70 -6.50 3.18 -9.76
N LEU A 71 -7.03 2.00 -9.48
CA LEU A 71 -6.49 0.72 -9.92
C LEU A 71 -6.23 0.68 -11.43
N ASP A 72 -7.20 1.16 -12.22
CA ASP A 72 -7.12 1.15 -13.69
C ASP A 72 -6.15 2.20 -14.26
N LEU A 73 -5.72 3.16 -13.44
CA LEU A 73 -4.77 4.20 -13.85
C LEU A 73 -3.31 3.78 -13.63
N MET A 74 -3.10 2.77 -12.79
CA MET A 74 -1.77 2.32 -12.37
C MET A 74 -1.14 1.41 -13.41
N LYS A 75 0.15 1.65 -13.71
CA LYS A 75 0.98 0.79 -14.56
C LYS A 75 2.16 0.21 -13.81
N ARG A 76 2.81 1.02 -12.95
CA ARG A 76 3.94 0.64 -12.11
C ARG A 76 3.76 1.20 -10.72
N VAL A 77 3.50 0.31 -9.78
CA VAL A 77 3.22 0.69 -8.39
C VAL A 77 4.42 0.39 -7.53
N GLY A 78 4.97 1.42 -6.93
CA GLY A 78 6.04 1.32 -5.95
C GLY A 78 5.51 1.20 -4.53
N LEU A 79 6.05 0.27 -3.75
CA LEU A 79 5.68 0.07 -2.36
C LEU A 79 6.90 0.22 -1.46
N SER A 80 6.80 1.03 -0.41
CA SER A 80 7.76 1.04 0.68
C SER A 80 7.39 -0.03 1.72
N TRP A 81 7.97 0.05 2.89
CA TRP A 81 7.67 -0.82 4.02
C TRP A 81 7.30 0.00 5.26
N GLY A 82 6.94 -0.68 6.35
CA GLY A 82 6.56 -0.08 7.62
C GLY A 82 5.14 -0.45 8.05
N SER A 83 4.82 -0.14 9.30
CA SER A 83 3.56 -0.56 9.92
C SER A 83 2.31 -0.04 9.21
N THR A 84 2.34 1.19 8.71
CA THR A 84 1.21 1.78 7.96
C THR A 84 0.98 1.08 6.62
N ILE A 85 2.07 0.78 5.90
CA ILE A 85 1.99 0.00 4.65
C ILE A 85 1.54 -1.42 4.95
N GLY A 86 2.02 -2.02 6.06
CA GLY A 86 1.55 -3.31 6.53
C GLY A 86 0.03 -3.34 6.77
N ARG A 87 -0.52 -2.27 7.33
CA ARG A 87 -1.98 -2.14 7.51
C ARG A 87 -2.72 -2.02 6.18
N LEU A 88 -2.23 -1.21 5.25
CA LEU A 88 -2.79 -1.14 3.91
C LEU A 88 -2.83 -2.54 3.27
N VAL A 89 -1.72 -3.27 3.29
CA VAL A 89 -1.63 -4.62 2.70
C VAL A 89 -2.54 -5.62 3.41
N SER A 90 -2.65 -5.57 4.75
CA SER A 90 -3.53 -6.48 5.51
C SER A 90 -5.00 -6.24 5.20
N GLU A 91 -5.43 -4.99 5.11
CA GLU A 91 -6.81 -4.59 4.81
C GLU A 91 -7.17 -4.71 3.30
N PHE A 92 -6.17 -4.86 2.42
CA PHE A 92 -6.41 -4.96 0.98
C PHE A 92 -7.18 -6.23 0.66
N PRO A 93 -8.28 -6.17 -0.11
CA PRO A 93 -9.02 -7.36 -0.53
C PRO A 93 -8.21 -8.17 -1.55
N THR A 94 -8.51 -9.46 -1.67
CA THR A 94 -8.09 -10.22 -2.83
C THR A 94 -8.98 -9.81 -4.01
N LEU A 95 -8.37 -9.46 -5.13
CA LEU A 95 -9.11 -9.08 -6.33
C LEU A 95 -9.63 -10.35 -7.04
N ASP A 96 -10.83 -10.27 -7.59
CA ASP A 96 -11.44 -11.37 -8.33
C ASP A 96 -10.74 -11.59 -9.69
N GLU A 97 -10.26 -10.49 -10.29
CA GLU A 97 -9.48 -10.52 -11.53
C GLU A 97 -8.08 -9.89 -11.29
N PRO A 98 -7.03 -10.44 -11.95
CA PRO A 98 -5.70 -9.87 -11.88
C PRO A 98 -5.66 -8.41 -12.33
N ALA A 99 -5.02 -7.55 -11.56
CA ALA A 99 -4.79 -6.16 -11.94
C ALA A 99 -3.76 -6.07 -13.09
N LYS A 100 -3.67 -4.89 -13.72
CA LYS A 100 -2.82 -4.67 -14.92
C LYS A 100 -1.62 -3.78 -14.64
N PHE A 101 -1.03 -3.89 -13.48
CA PHE A 101 0.17 -3.16 -13.14
C PHE A 101 1.30 -4.09 -12.69
N THR A 102 2.53 -3.58 -12.68
CA THR A 102 3.67 -4.25 -12.08
C THR A 102 3.94 -3.64 -10.71
N LEU A 103 4.14 -4.48 -9.70
CA LEU A 103 4.46 -4.06 -8.33
C LEU A 103 5.97 -4.17 -8.08
N LEU A 104 6.56 -3.14 -7.46
CA LEU A 104 7.99 -3.10 -7.21
C LEU A 104 8.34 -2.42 -5.87
N PRO A 105 9.44 -2.82 -5.22
CA PRO A 105 9.88 -2.21 -3.98
C PRO A 105 10.58 -0.87 -4.26
N LEU A 106 10.28 0.13 -3.42
CA LEU A 106 10.96 1.43 -3.46
C LEU A 106 12.21 1.46 -2.59
N VAL A 107 12.33 0.51 -1.66
CA VAL A 107 13.41 0.47 -0.67
C VAL A 107 13.88 -0.99 -0.53
N GLY A 108 15.17 -1.18 -0.33
CA GLY A 108 15.76 -2.49 -0.03
C GLY A 108 15.31 -3.07 1.31
N GLY A 109 15.72 -4.30 1.59
CA GLY A 109 15.38 -4.98 2.84
C GLY A 109 16.07 -4.36 4.05
N LEU A 110 15.39 -4.33 5.19
CA LEU A 110 16.00 -4.04 6.49
C LEU A 110 16.18 -5.34 7.27
N PRO A 111 17.26 -5.46 8.04
CA PRO A 111 17.39 -6.49 9.04
C PRO A 111 16.40 -6.18 10.16
N THR A 112 15.21 -6.76 10.12
CA THR A 112 14.19 -6.59 11.14
C THR A 112 13.74 -7.95 11.66
N HIS A 113 13.46 -8.01 12.97
CA HIS A 113 12.84 -9.19 13.59
C HIS A 113 11.34 -9.28 13.29
N ASP A 114 10.71 -8.16 12.91
CA ASP A 114 9.31 -8.12 12.50
C ASP A 114 9.19 -8.42 11.00
N THR A 115 9.04 -9.69 10.68
CA THR A 115 8.85 -10.15 9.30
C THR A 115 7.55 -9.67 8.67
N ALA A 116 6.53 -9.34 9.48
CA ALA A 116 5.23 -8.89 8.98
C ALA A 116 5.29 -7.48 8.40
N SER A 117 6.21 -6.64 8.88
CA SER A 117 6.46 -5.28 8.35
C SER A 117 7.60 -5.23 7.33
N ALA A 118 8.26 -6.37 7.05
CA ALA A 118 9.38 -6.42 6.12
C ALA A 118 8.89 -6.20 4.68
N GLY A 119 9.56 -5.31 3.95
CA GLY A 119 9.17 -4.90 2.59
C GLY A 119 9.00 -6.06 1.62
N GLY A 120 9.87 -7.07 1.69
CA GLY A 120 9.77 -8.26 0.84
C GLY A 120 8.51 -9.08 1.08
N THR A 121 8.08 -9.21 2.34
CA THR A 121 6.84 -9.92 2.71
C THR A 121 5.61 -9.12 2.29
N LEU A 122 5.59 -7.82 2.55
CA LEU A 122 4.46 -6.95 2.21
C LEU A 122 4.19 -6.90 0.71
N ILE A 123 5.25 -6.74 -0.09
CA ILE A 123 5.09 -6.64 -1.53
C ILE A 123 4.62 -7.95 -2.17
N GLN A 124 5.10 -9.10 -1.66
CA GLN A 124 4.63 -10.41 -2.11
C GLN A 124 3.16 -10.63 -1.74
N ALA A 125 2.78 -10.28 -0.51
CA ALA A 125 1.39 -10.40 -0.06
C ALA A 125 0.43 -9.53 -0.90
N LEU A 126 0.80 -8.28 -1.19
CA LEU A 126 0.00 -7.42 -2.05
C LEU A 126 -0.05 -7.94 -3.49
N GLY A 127 1.08 -8.41 -4.02
CA GLY A 127 1.16 -9.00 -5.36
C GLY A 127 0.24 -10.21 -5.52
N GLN A 128 0.18 -11.08 -4.51
CA GLN A 128 -0.74 -12.23 -4.48
C GLN A 128 -2.21 -11.79 -4.45
N LYS A 129 -2.54 -10.79 -3.62
CA LYS A 129 -3.91 -10.25 -3.54
C LYS A 129 -4.39 -9.58 -4.83
N CYS A 130 -3.47 -8.94 -5.55
CA CYS A 130 -3.76 -8.27 -6.81
C CYS A 130 -3.59 -9.17 -8.04
N GLY A 131 -3.02 -10.35 -7.90
CA GLY A 131 -2.71 -11.24 -9.03
C GLY A 131 -1.67 -10.69 -10.00
N VAL A 132 -0.69 -9.89 -9.52
CA VAL A 132 0.28 -9.19 -10.36
C VAL A 132 1.72 -9.69 -10.16
N ASP A 133 2.56 -9.45 -11.18
CA ASP A 133 3.98 -9.70 -11.09
C ASP A 133 4.68 -8.71 -10.16
N VAL A 134 5.65 -9.23 -9.40
CA VAL A 134 6.45 -8.46 -8.45
C VAL A 134 7.90 -8.43 -8.89
N ILE A 135 8.44 -7.24 -9.14
CA ILE A 135 9.89 -7.05 -9.30
C ILE A 135 10.54 -7.18 -7.93
N ARG A 136 11.66 -7.88 -7.86
CA ARG A 136 12.42 -8.07 -6.62
C ARG A 136 13.65 -7.17 -6.58
N LEU A 137 13.84 -6.50 -5.46
CA LEU A 137 15.09 -5.81 -5.13
C LEU A 137 15.80 -6.59 -4.02
N ILE A 138 16.81 -7.37 -4.40
CA ILE A 138 17.60 -8.19 -3.46
C ILE A 138 18.83 -7.37 -3.05
N ALA A 139 18.58 -6.33 -2.27
CA ALA A 139 19.61 -5.48 -1.71
C ALA A 139 19.20 -5.00 -0.32
N PRO A 140 20.12 -4.77 0.61
CA PRO A 140 19.82 -4.11 1.88
C PRO A 140 19.46 -2.64 1.63
N ALA A 141 18.58 -2.08 2.49
CA ALA A 141 18.24 -0.66 2.44
C ALA A 141 19.40 0.23 2.89
N ILE A 142 20.19 -0.26 3.83
CA ILE A 142 21.34 0.42 4.43
C ILE A 142 22.54 -0.50 4.40
N VAL A 143 23.68 0.03 4.05
CA VAL A 143 24.98 -0.65 4.07
C VAL A 143 26.01 0.16 4.86
N GLU A 144 27.06 -0.49 5.34
CA GLU A 144 28.02 0.11 6.26
C GLU A 144 28.99 1.11 5.60
N SER A 145 29.21 0.98 4.26
CA SER A 145 30.16 1.85 3.57
C SER A 145 29.69 2.30 2.18
N PRO A 146 30.18 3.46 1.71
CA PRO A 146 29.95 3.92 0.34
C PRO A 146 30.45 2.94 -0.73
N GLU A 147 31.56 2.25 -0.48
CA GLU A 147 32.15 1.27 -1.39
C GLU A 147 31.23 0.07 -1.57
N THR A 148 30.65 -0.42 -0.47
CA THR A 148 29.65 -1.49 -0.47
C THR A 148 28.40 -1.04 -1.24
N CYS A 149 27.91 0.17 -1.01
CA CYS A 149 26.80 0.73 -1.75
C CYS A 149 27.09 0.79 -3.25
N ALA A 150 28.28 1.26 -3.64
CA ALA A 150 28.68 1.33 -5.03
C ALA A 150 28.82 -0.06 -5.67
N ALA A 151 29.26 -1.07 -4.91
CA ALA A 151 29.33 -2.45 -5.38
C ALA A 151 27.93 -3.01 -5.67
N PHE A 152 26.99 -2.90 -4.73
CA PHE A 152 25.61 -3.32 -4.96
C PHE A 152 24.97 -2.61 -6.17
N LYS A 153 25.18 -1.32 -6.32
CA LYS A 153 24.64 -0.55 -7.46
C LYS A 153 25.22 -0.95 -8.81
N ARG A 154 26.34 -1.68 -8.87
CA ARG A 154 26.89 -2.23 -10.12
C ARG A 154 26.32 -3.58 -10.51
N GLU A 155 25.66 -4.28 -9.59
CA GLU A 155 25.01 -5.55 -9.88
C GLU A 155 23.83 -5.35 -10.84
N SER A 156 23.83 -6.08 -11.96
CA SER A 156 22.87 -5.89 -13.04
C SER A 156 21.41 -6.03 -12.60
N GLY A 157 21.11 -7.01 -11.73
CA GLY A 157 19.77 -7.23 -11.18
C GLY A 157 19.30 -6.07 -10.29
N ILE A 158 20.22 -5.48 -9.51
CA ILE A 158 19.92 -4.33 -8.67
C ILE A 158 19.74 -3.06 -9.52
N GLN A 159 20.60 -2.87 -10.52
CA GLN A 159 20.44 -1.77 -11.48
C GLN A 159 19.07 -1.81 -12.18
N ALA A 160 18.67 -2.97 -12.67
CA ALA A 160 17.37 -3.15 -13.31
C ALA A 160 16.20 -2.81 -12.37
N ALA A 161 16.26 -3.28 -11.11
CA ALA A 161 15.24 -2.99 -10.13
C ALA A 161 15.18 -1.49 -9.76
N LEU A 162 16.33 -0.84 -9.59
CA LEU A 162 16.41 0.60 -9.31
C LEU A 162 15.93 1.43 -10.50
N ALA A 163 16.29 1.05 -11.72
CA ALA A 163 15.79 1.70 -12.93
C ALA A 163 14.27 1.56 -13.06
N ALA A 164 13.72 0.40 -12.75
CA ALA A 164 12.27 0.20 -12.71
C ALA A 164 11.61 1.06 -11.64
N ALA A 165 12.20 1.16 -10.44
CA ALA A 165 11.70 2.00 -9.35
C ALA A 165 11.66 3.49 -9.71
N ALA A 166 12.59 3.97 -10.54
CA ALA A 166 12.60 5.34 -11.03
C ALA A 166 11.46 5.67 -12.03
N THR A 167 10.72 4.66 -12.48
CA THR A 167 9.65 4.81 -13.48
C THR A 167 8.26 4.53 -12.92
N VAL A 168 8.10 4.49 -11.60
CA VAL A 168 6.78 4.32 -10.97
C VAL A 168 5.87 5.51 -11.27
N ASP A 169 4.63 5.22 -11.57
CA ASP A 169 3.59 6.25 -11.71
C ASP A 169 2.80 6.47 -10.40
N HIS A 170 2.78 5.46 -9.53
CA HIS A 170 2.17 5.54 -8.20
C HIS A 170 3.11 4.95 -7.14
N ALA A 171 3.39 5.71 -6.08
CA ALA A 171 4.22 5.30 -4.98
C ALA A 171 3.45 5.34 -3.65
N PHE A 172 3.41 4.23 -2.93
CA PHE A 172 2.83 4.16 -1.60
C PHE A 172 3.94 4.11 -0.56
N VAL A 173 4.04 5.17 0.22
CA VAL A 173 5.11 5.34 1.22
C VAL A 173 4.52 5.64 2.59
N GLY A 174 5.13 5.09 3.62
CA GLY A 174 4.84 5.45 5.00
C GLY A 174 5.64 6.68 5.42
N ILE A 175 5.08 7.49 6.31
CA ILE A 175 5.78 8.61 6.95
C ILE A 175 6.05 8.20 8.38
N GLY A 176 7.33 8.16 8.76
CA GLY A 176 7.79 7.88 10.11
C GLY A 176 8.13 9.15 10.88
N SER A 177 8.28 9.02 12.21
CA SER A 177 8.77 10.10 13.07
C SER A 177 10.29 10.07 13.15
N TYR A 178 10.92 11.24 13.06
CA TYR A 178 12.36 11.38 13.27
C TYR A 178 12.66 11.60 14.76
N GLY A 179 13.60 10.81 15.32
CA GLY A 179 14.11 11.03 16.70
C GLY A 179 13.31 10.40 17.85
N VAL A 180 12.19 9.71 17.58
CA VAL A 180 11.52 8.84 18.55
C VAL A 180 11.75 7.41 18.07
N ARG A 181 11.86 6.42 18.99
CA ARG A 181 12.03 4.99 18.65
C ARG A 181 11.29 4.66 17.37
N THR A 182 12.05 4.69 16.27
CA THR A 182 11.52 4.41 14.95
C THR A 182 11.52 2.90 14.76
N SER A 183 10.73 2.43 13.84
CA SER A 183 10.70 1.03 13.40
C SER A 183 12.07 0.52 12.86
N LEU A 184 13.13 1.29 13.04
CA LEU A 184 14.52 0.94 12.72
C LEU A 184 15.30 0.42 13.94
N SER A 185 14.68 0.38 15.13
CA SER A 185 15.27 -0.16 16.37
C SER A 185 14.82 -1.58 16.65
#